data_4b248e77daadbc4e0732f6fad277b876
#
_entry.id   4b248e77daadbc4e0732f6fad277b876
#
_cell.length_a   1.000
_cell.length_b   1.000
_cell.length_c   1.000
_cell.angle_alpha   90.00
_cell.angle_beta   90.00
_cell.angle_gamma   90.00
#
_symmetry.space_group_name_H-M   'P 1'
#
loop_
_entity.id
_entity.type
_entity.pdbx_description
1 polymer ?
#
loop_
_entity_poly.entity_id
_entity_poly.type
_entity_poly.pdbx_seq_one_letter_code
_entity_poly.pdbx_strand_id
1 'polypeptide(L)'
;FGGVLHGVKLLQTKAGFDQTPVARWLPDTLFMAPEQRACHLLYYTGITRTAKNILAEIVRGMFLNCGTRLRLLDEMKEHAMDMFEVLQQGDLERYGRLVRKTWQQNKLLDAGTEPEIVAQLCRRIDDLCWGYKLPGAGGGGYLYMVAKDPEAAARIRTLLLEHPLTESARFVDMKLSHKGLQVSRS
;
A
#
# COMPACT_ATOMS: atom_id res chain seq x y z
N PHE A 1 -10.92 11.08 -5.58
CA PHE A 1 -10.93 10.46 -6.91
C PHE A 1 -10.59 8.95 -6.85
N GLY A 2 -9.66 8.52 -6.00
CA GLY A 2 -9.24 7.11 -5.95
C GLY A 2 -10.37 6.11 -5.73
N GLY A 3 -11.28 6.37 -4.80
CA GLY A 3 -12.41 5.49 -4.49
C GLY A 3 -13.66 5.72 -5.35
N VAL A 4 -13.74 6.86 -6.05
CA VAL A 4 -14.88 7.21 -6.91
C VAL A 4 -14.81 6.48 -8.26
N LEU A 5 -13.61 6.33 -8.81
CA LEU A 5 -13.36 5.64 -10.06
C LEU A 5 -13.05 4.16 -9.80
N HIS A 6 -13.55 3.28 -10.65
CA HIS A 6 -13.35 1.83 -10.54
C HIS A 6 -11.92 1.38 -10.95
N GLY A 7 -11.58 0.14 -10.64
CA GLY A 7 -10.40 -0.58 -11.15
C GLY A 7 -9.06 -0.02 -10.70
N VAL A 8 -8.00 -0.56 -11.30
CA VAL A 8 -6.61 -0.11 -11.11
C VAL A 8 -6.32 1.06 -12.03
N LYS A 9 -5.72 2.12 -11.49
CA LYS A 9 -5.50 3.34 -12.27
C LYS A 9 -4.36 4.18 -11.73
N LEU A 10 -3.70 4.90 -12.62
CA LEU A 10 -2.82 6.02 -12.30
C LEU A 10 -3.65 7.31 -12.34
N LEU A 11 -3.59 8.10 -11.28
CA LEU A 11 -4.17 9.44 -11.24
C LEU A 11 -3.04 10.47 -11.27
N GLN A 12 -3.10 11.34 -12.26
CA GLN A 12 -2.14 12.43 -12.41
C GLN A 12 -2.83 13.76 -12.16
N THR A 13 -2.23 14.59 -11.33
CA THR A 13 -2.69 15.95 -11.03
C THR A 13 -1.62 16.95 -11.36
N LYS A 14 -1.98 18.23 -11.42
CA LYS A 14 -1.05 19.35 -11.61
C LYS A 14 -1.05 20.25 -10.38
N ALA A 15 -0.07 21.13 -10.28
CA ALA A 15 -0.03 22.15 -9.24
C ALA A 15 -1.24 23.10 -9.36
N GLY A 16 -1.73 23.58 -8.23
CA GLY A 16 -2.83 24.54 -8.13
C GLY A 16 -4.05 24.01 -7.39
N PHE A 17 -5.00 24.89 -7.11
CA PHE A 17 -6.25 24.55 -6.40
C PHE A 17 -7.28 23.92 -7.33
N ASP A 18 -7.33 24.32 -8.59
CA ASP A 18 -8.24 23.80 -9.58
C ASP A 18 -7.68 22.48 -10.14
N GLN A 19 -8.17 21.36 -9.60
CA GLN A 19 -7.70 20.02 -9.92
C GLN A 19 -8.61 19.36 -10.95
N THR A 20 -8.03 19.01 -12.09
CA THR A 20 -8.66 18.12 -13.08
C THR A 20 -7.79 16.90 -13.26
N PRO A 21 -7.95 15.87 -12.40
CA PRO A 21 -7.12 14.68 -12.48
C PRO A 21 -7.31 13.91 -13.78
N VAL A 22 -6.22 13.49 -14.38
CA VAL A 22 -6.24 12.57 -15.52
C VAL A 22 -6.14 11.15 -14.98
N ALA A 23 -7.13 10.31 -15.30
CA ALA A 23 -7.14 8.89 -14.95
C ALA A 23 -6.65 8.06 -16.14
N ARG A 24 -5.66 7.20 -15.90
CA ARG A 24 -5.19 6.18 -16.84
C ARG A 24 -5.43 4.81 -16.23
N TRP A 25 -6.34 4.03 -16.82
CA TRP A 25 -6.62 2.69 -16.36
C TRP A 25 -5.51 1.73 -16.71
N LEU A 26 -5.31 0.76 -15.86
CA LEU A 26 -4.27 -0.24 -15.91
C LEU A 26 -4.90 -1.64 -15.96
N PRO A 27 -4.19 -2.63 -16.53
CA PRO A 27 -4.58 -4.02 -16.42
C PRO A 27 -4.73 -4.43 -14.96
N ASP A 28 -5.68 -5.30 -14.70
CA ASP A 28 -5.93 -5.86 -13.36
C ASP A 28 -5.38 -7.30 -13.20
N THR A 29 -4.61 -7.76 -14.18
CA THR A 29 -4.09 -9.13 -14.28
C THR A 29 -3.38 -9.58 -13.01
N LEU A 30 -2.52 -8.72 -12.41
CA LEU A 30 -1.82 -9.01 -11.15
C LEU A 30 -2.78 -9.33 -9.99
N PHE A 31 -3.99 -8.77 -10.01
CA PHE A 31 -4.96 -8.92 -8.93
C PHE A 31 -6.05 -9.95 -9.23
N MET A 32 -6.22 -10.34 -10.50
CA MET A 32 -7.32 -11.19 -10.94
C MET A 32 -6.87 -12.59 -11.37
N ALA A 33 -5.67 -12.74 -11.96
CA ALA A 33 -5.15 -14.05 -12.33
C ALA A 33 -5.01 -14.95 -11.08
N PRO A 34 -5.54 -16.18 -11.06
CA PRO A 34 -5.70 -16.99 -9.85
C PRO A 34 -4.41 -17.17 -9.04
N GLU A 35 -3.30 -17.48 -9.71
CA GLU A 35 -2.00 -17.70 -9.04
C GLU A 35 -1.46 -16.40 -8.44
N GLN A 36 -1.51 -15.30 -9.19
CA GLN A 36 -1.03 -14.00 -8.72
C GLN A 36 -1.94 -13.46 -7.62
N ARG A 37 -3.25 -13.60 -7.77
CA ARG A 37 -4.23 -13.18 -6.76
C ARG A 37 -3.98 -13.85 -5.41
N ALA A 38 -3.59 -15.12 -5.40
CA ALA A 38 -3.28 -15.86 -4.17
C ALA A 38 -2.11 -15.26 -3.39
N CYS A 39 -1.21 -14.53 -4.07
CA CYS A 39 -0.04 -13.89 -3.47
C CYS A 39 -0.36 -12.54 -2.78
N HIS A 40 -1.54 -11.98 -3.02
CA HIS A 40 -1.94 -10.72 -2.38
C HIS A 40 -2.68 -11.01 -1.07
N LEU A 41 -2.11 -10.55 0.03
CA LEU A 41 -2.67 -10.74 1.36
C LEU A 41 -3.01 -9.39 1.99
N LEU A 42 -4.16 -9.32 2.64
CA LEU A 42 -4.58 -8.18 3.42
C LEU A 42 -4.86 -8.63 4.85
N TYR A 43 -4.14 -8.07 5.81
CA TYR A 43 -4.21 -8.42 7.22
C TYR A 43 -4.57 -7.21 8.06
N TYR A 44 -5.69 -7.25 8.74
CA TYR A 44 -6.04 -6.23 9.72
C TYR A 44 -5.19 -6.43 10.96
N THR A 45 -4.43 -5.41 11.34
CA THR A 45 -3.47 -5.49 12.45
C THR A 45 -4.11 -5.36 13.83
N GLY A 46 -5.35 -4.88 13.90
CA GLY A 46 -6.01 -4.53 15.15
C GLY A 46 -5.50 -3.24 15.79
N ILE A 47 -4.53 -2.57 15.16
CA ILE A 47 -3.98 -1.30 15.63
C ILE A 47 -4.71 -0.16 14.94
N THR A 48 -5.28 0.75 15.72
CA THR A 48 -5.87 1.99 15.23
C THR A 48 -5.00 3.15 15.65
N ARG A 49 -4.56 3.95 14.69
CA ARG A 49 -3.83 5.19 14.95
C ARG A 49 -4.42 6.32 14.11
N THR A 50 -4.45 7.51 14.69
CA THR A 50 -4.98 8.66 13.97
C THR A 50 -3.96 9.14 12.93
N ALA A 51 -4.30 9.01 11.66
CA ALA A 51 -3.48 9.47 10.52
C ALA A 51 -3.18 10.99 10.56
N LYS A 52 -3.96 11.75 11.34
CA LYS A 52 -3.84 13.22 11.44
C LYS A 52 -2.43 13.68 11.82
N ASN A 53 -1.77 13.00 12.75
CA ASN A 53 -0.44 13.41 13.21
C ASN A 53 0.63 13.15 12.14
N ILE A 54 0.54 12.03 11.42
CA ILE A 54 1.49 11.66 10.35
C ILE A 54 1.41 12.68 9.21
N LEU A 55 0.21 12.99 8.75
CA LEU A 55 0.01 13.96 7.68
C LEU A 55 0.44 15.37 8.09
N ALA A 56 0.19 15.78 9.33
CA ALA A 56 0.63 17.08 9.85
C ALA A 56 2.17 17.22 9.82
N GLU A 57 2.91 16.19 10.21
CA GLU A 57 4.38 16.20 10.20
C GLU A 57 4.95 16.21 8.77
N ILE A 58 4.32 15.52 7.83
CA ILE A 58 4.71 15.59 6.41
C ILE A 58 4.52 17.00 5.88
N VAL A 59 3.33 17.59 6.09
CA VAL A 59 3.02 18.97 5.66
C VAL A 59 3.95 19.98 6.30
N ARG A 60 4.21 19.86 7.60
CA ARG A 60 5.18 20.71 8.30
C ARG A 60 6.57 20.65 7.67
N GLY A 61 7.05 19.43 7.35
CA GLY A 61 8.34 19.24 6.68
C GLY A 61 8.41 19.88 5.29
N MET A 62 7.29 19.90 4.57
CA MET A 62 7.17 20.62 3.28
C MET A 62 7.24 22.13 3.48
N PHE A 63 6.49 22.70 4.43
CA PHE A 63 6.50 24.14 4.73
C PHE A 63 7.86 24.63 5.21
N LEU A 64 8.59 23.82 5.96
CA LEU A 64 9.95 24.14 6.41
C LEU A 64 11.01 23.99 5.31
N ASN A 65 10.60 23.69 4.09
CA ASN A 65 11.44 23.58 2.90
C ASN A 65 12.64 22.63 3.12
N CYS A 66 12.39 21.52 3.80
CA CYS A 66 13.41 20.51 4.07
C CYS A 66 13.85 19.83 2.75
N GLY A 67 15.01 20.20 2.22
CA GLY A 67 15.50 19.75 0.90
C GLY A 67 15.56 18.22 0.76
N THR A 68 15.81 17.48 1.86
CA THR A 68 15.78 16.01 1.85
C THR A 68 14.37 15.47 1.64
N ARG A 69 13.36 16.05 2.32
CA ARG A 69 11.97 15.63 2.17
C ARG A 69 11.41 15.99 0.79
N LEU A 70 11.76 17.14 0.25
CA LEU A 70 11.34 17.53 -1.10
C LEU A 70 11.91 16.58 -2.16
N ARG A 71 13.20 16.25 -2.09
CA ARG A 71 13.80 15.24 -2.98
C ARG A 71 13.11 13.89 -2.87
N LEU A 72 12.81 13.44 -1.65
CA LEU A 72 12.08 12.20 -1.44
C LEU A 72 10.70 12.21 -2.10
N LEU A 73 9.97 13.34 -2.06
CA LEU A 73 8.68 13.48 -2.73
C LEU A 73 8.83 13.42 -4.26
N ASP A 74 9.91 13.98 -4.82
CA ASP A 74 10.17 13.86 -6.25
C ASP A 74 10.53 12.42 -6.64
N GLU A 75 11.35 11.74 -5.88
CA GLU A 75 11.62 10.30 -6.04
C GLU A 75 10.35 9.45 -5.96
N MET A 76 9.38 9.81 -5.10
CA MET A 76 8.09 9.12 -5.02
C MET A 76 7.23 9.33 -6.27
N LYS A 77 7.34 10.48 -6.94
CA LYS A 77 6.66 10.70 -8.23
C LYS A 77 7.23 9.81 -9.33
N GLU A 78 8.57 9.73 -9.43
CA GLU A 78 9.24 8.81 -10.36
C GLU A 78 8.87 7.36 -10.06
N HIS A 79 8.90 6.97 -8.79
CA HIS A 79 8.50 5.65 -8.33
C HIS A 79 7.04 5.31 -8.68
N ALA A 80 6.13 6.28 -8.71
CA ALA A 80 4.76 6.05 -9.16
C ALA A 80 4.69 5.70 -10.66
N MET A 81 5.61 6.22 -11.47
CA MET A 81 5.73 5.85 -12.89
C MET A 81 6.34 4.44 -13.06
N ASP A 82 7.37 4.08 -12.26
CA ASP A 82 7.88 2.72 -12.23
C ASP A 82 6.76 1.71 -11.89
N MET A 83 5.92 2.05 -10.91
CA MET A 83 4.78 1.23 -10.50
C MET A 83 3.75 1.10 -11.64
N PHE A 84 3.49 2.18 -12.39
CA PHE A 84 2.61 2.17 -13.55
C PHE A 84 3.11 1.19 -14.62
N GLU A 85 4.39 1.22 -14.95
CA GLU A 85 5.00 0.33 -15.95
C GLU A 85 4.93 -1.14 -15.53
N VAL A 86 5.26 -1.43 -14.28
CA VAL A 86 5.26 -2.79 -13.75
C VAL A 86 3.85 -3.39 -13.72
N LEU A 87 2.84 -2.58 -13.38
CA LEU A 87 1.45 -3.01 -13.42
C LEU A 87 1.00 -3.35 -14.84
N GLN A 88 1.47 -2.63 -15.85
CA GLN A 88 1.20 -2.97 -17.26
C GLN A 88 1.86 -4.28 -17.69
N GLN A 89 3.05 -4.56 -17.18
CA GLN A 89 3.80 -5.78 -17.50
C GLN A 89 3.27 -7.03 -16.77
N GLY A 90 2.54 -6.84 -15.67
CA GLY A 90 2.02 -7.95 -14.85
C GLY A 90 3.11 -8.71 -14.08
N ASP A 91 4.24 -8.07 -13.79
CA ASP A 91 5.37 -8.66 -13.07
C ASP A 91 5.17 -8.56 -11.56
N LEU A 92 4.78 -9.68 -10.93
CA LEU A 92 4.48 -9.75 -9.50
C LEU A 92 5.70 -9.47 -8.62
N GLU A 93 6.87 -9.99 -9.00
CA GLU A 93 8.11 -9.78 -8.22
C GLU A 93 8.49 -8.31 -8.20
N ARG A 94 8.61 -7.69 -9.39
CA ARG A 94 8.93 -6.26 -9.48
C ARG A 94 7.88 -5.40 -8.78
N TYR A 95 6.60 -5.73 -8.93
CA TYR A 95 5.52 -5.06 -8.21
C TYR A 95 5.72 -5.12 -6.69
N GLY A 96 5.97 -6.31 -6.14
CA GLY A 96 6.23 -6.47 -4.71
C GLY A 96 7.46 -5.70 -4.23
N ARG A 97 8.54 -5.69 -5.00
CA ARG A 97 9.76 -4.90 -4.71
C ARG A 97 9.46 -3.38 -4.70
N LEU A 98 8.61 -2.91 -5.62
CA LEU A 98 8.16 -1.51 -5.63
C LEU A 98 7.23 -1.19 -4.43
N VAL A 99 6.38 -2.12 -4.02
CA VAL A 99 5.59 -1.98 -2.77
C VAL A 99 6.52 -1.82 -1.56
N ARG A 100 7.60 -2.61 -1.48
CA ARG A 100 8.64 -2.49 -0.44
C ARG A 100 9.34 -1.12 -0.49
N LYS A 101 9.71 -0.65 -1.68
CA LYS A 101 10.31 0.69 -1.87
C LYS A 101 9.36 1.79 -1.39
N THR A 102 8.08 1.71 -1.74
CA THR A 102 7.06 2.65 -1.22
C THR A 102 7.03 2.65 0.32
N TRP A 103 7.11 1.47 0.94
CA TRP A 103 7.13 1.36 2.40
C TRP A 103 8.35 2.02 3.02
N GLN A 104 9.52 1.84 2.43
CA GLN A 104 10.76 2.50 2.87
C GLN A 104 10.65 4.02 2.74
N GLN A 105 10.13 4.53 1.61
CA GLN A 105 9.91 5.95 1.39
C GLN A 105 8.94 6.54 2.43
N ASN A 106 7.84 5.84 2.74
CA ASN A 106 6.89 6.29 3.77
C ASN A 106 7.54 6.41 5.14
N LYS A 107 8.42 5.47 5.52
CA LYS A 107 9.16 5.52 6.79
C LYS A 107 10.16 6.68 6.85
N LEU A 108 10.73 7.07 5.71
CA LEU A 108 11.61 8.24 5.62
C LEU A 108 10.82 9.56 5.74
N LEU A 109 9.56 9.58 5.29
CA LEU A 109 8.70 10.75 5.47
C LEU A 109 8.29 10.95 6.93
N ASP A 110 7.93 9.87 7.61
CA ASP A 110 7.49 9.91 9.01
C ASP A 110 7.85 8.60 9.74
N ALA A 111 8.62 8.70 10.82
CA ALA A 111 9.01 7.57 11.66
C ALA A 111 7.81 6.87 12.32
N GLY A 112 6.70 7.57 12.52
CA GLY A 112 5.46 7.00 13.07
C GLY A 112 4.70 6.09 12.10
N THR A 113 5.13 6.02 10.84
CA THR A 113 4.53 5.16 9.80
C THR A 113 4.58 3.67 10.18
N GLU A 114 5.68 3.21 10.77
CA GLU A 114 5.88 1.81 11.18
C GLU A 114 5.99 1.69 12.70
N PRO A 115 4.90 1.38 13.41
CA PRO A 115 4.97 1.03 14.82
C PRO A 115 5.86 -0.20 15.06
N GLU A 116 6.60 -0.25 16.18
CA GLU A 116 7.54 -1.34 16.47
C GLU A 116 6.87 -2.73 16.43
N ILE A 117 5.64 -2.85 16.90
CA ILE A 117 4.89 -4.11 16.84
C ILE A 117 4.62 -4.57 15.38
N VAL A 118 4.41 -3.63 14.45
CA VAL A 118 4.29 -3.94 13.02
C VAL A 118 5.65 -4.31 12.43
N ALA A 119 6.72 -3.61 12.82
CA ALA A 119 8.08 -3.94 12.41
C ALA A 119 8.48 -5.37 12.83
N GLN A 120 8.10 -5.79 14.05
CA GLN A 120 8.31 -7.17 14.51
C GLN A 120 7.55 -8.19 13.66
N LEU A 121 6.29 -7.92 13.32
CA LEU A 121 5.51 -8.77 12.43
C LEU A 121 6.18 -8.85 11.04
N CYS A 122 6.57 -7.71 10.49
CA CYS A 122 7.22 -7.65 9.17
C CYS A 122 8.51 -8.48 9.13
N ARG A 123 9.33 -8.43 10.17
CA ARG A 123 10.55 -9.26 10.26
C ARG A 123 10.26 -10.76 10.21
N ARG A 124 9.12 -11.22 10.73
CA ARG A 124 8.72 -12.65 10.73
C ARG A 124 8.32 -13.17 9.36
N ILE A 125 7.88 -12.29 8.46
CA ILE A 125 7.38 -12.64 7.14
C ILE A 125 8.28 -12.15 5.99
N ASP A 126 9.40 -11.50 6.32
CA ASP A 126 10.24 -10.82 5.32
C ASP A 126 10.74 -11.75 4.22
N ASP A 127 11.20 -12.93 4.61
CA ASP A 127 11.71 -13.95 3.67
C ASP A 127 10.61 -14.57 2.77
N LEU A 128 9.35 -14.40 3.14
CA LEU A 128 8.20 -14.92 2.39
C LEU A 128 7.57 -13.89 1.45
N CYS A 129 7.98 -12.62 1.54
CA CYS A 129 7.38 -11.52 0.79
C CYS A 129 8.35 -10.86 -0.18
N TRP A 130 7.88 -10.50 -1.38
CA TRP A 130 8.53 -9.52 -2.22
C TRP A 130 8.43 -8.12 -1.62
N GLY A 131 7.31 -7.80 -0.99
CA GLY A 131 7.11 -6.53 -0.31
C GLY A 131 5.83 -6.50 0.51
N TYR A 132 5.74 -5.49 1.35
CA TYR A 132 4.57 -5.22 2.20
C TYR A 132 4.54 -3.74 2.57
N LYS A 133 3.37 -3.25 2.96
CA LYS A 133 3.18 -1.88 3.47
C LYS A 133 1.87 -1.74 4.23
N LEU A 134 1.77 -0.73 5.09
CA LEU A 134 0.48 -0.23 5.57
C LEU A 134 -0.05 0.78 4.54
N PRO A 135 -1.18 0.53 3.85
CA PRO A 135 -1.80 1.49 2.94
C PRO A 135 -2.21 2.77 3.65
N GLY A 136 -2.18 3.89 2.93
CA GLY A 136 -2.47 5.22 3.48
C GLY A 136 -1.29 5.81 4.23
N ALA A 137 -1.54 6.52 5.32
CA ALA A 137 -0.52 7.21 6.11
C ALA A 137 0.36 6.28 6.96
N GLY A 138 0.00 5.00 7.09
CA GLY A 138 0.69 4.07 7.97
C GLY A 138 0.20 4.14 9.42
N GLY A 139 1.02 3.65 10.35
CA GLY A 139 0.74 3.69 11.79
C GLY A 139 -0.25 2.64 12.31
N GLY A 140 -0.91 1.87 11.44
CA GLY A 140 -1.88 0.82 11.81
C GLY A 140 -2.87 0.51 10.70
N GLY A 141 -3.98 -0.11 11.04
CA GLY A 141 -5.00 -0.52 10.10
C GLY A 141 -4.67 -1.84 9.40
N TYR A 142 -4.57 -1.83 8.08
CA TYR A 142 -4.31 -3.02 7.29
C TYR A 142 -2.84 -3.10 6.86
N LEU A 143 -2.25 -4.28 6.98
CA LEU A 143 -0.98 -4.62 6.34
C LEU A 143 -1.27 -5.33 5.02
N TYR A 144 -0.85 -4.74 3.93
CA TYR A 144 -0.87 -5.34 2.61
C TYR A 144 0.47 -6.02 2.35
N MET A 145 0.43 -7.26 1.86
CA MET A 145 1.61 -8.08 1.59
C MET A 145 1.54 -8.67 0.19
N VAL A 146 2.67 -8.74 -0.47
CA VAL A 146 2.87 -9.45 -1.74
C VAL A 146 3.80 -10.62 -1.46
N ALA A 147 3.23 -11.81 -1.31
CA ALA A 147 3.98 -13.04 -1.11
C ALA A 147 4.76 -13.42 -2.37
N LYS A 148 5.84 -14.17 -2.21
CA LYS A 148 6.69 -14.60 -3.33
C LYS A 148 5.96 -15.55 -4.29
N ASP A 149 5.12 -16.41 -3.72
CA ASP A 149 4.33 -17.42 -4.43
C ASP A 149 3.13 -17.84 -3.55
N PRO A 150 2.19 -18.66 -4.07
CA PRO A 150 1.04 -19.13 -3.31
C PRO A 150 1.42 -19.98 -2.07
N GLU A 151 2.54 -20.71 -2.09
CA GLU A 151 3.01 -21.49 -0.94
C GLU A 151 3.50 -20.56 0.17
N ALA A 152 4.29 -19.53 -0.16
CA ALA A 152 4.70 -18.49 0.78
C ALA A 152 3.47 -17.77 1.37
N ALA A 153 2.46 -17.48 0.56
CA ALA A 153 1.20 -16.88 1.02
C ALA A 153 0.48 -17.78 2.05
N ALA A 154 0.42 -19.09 1.80
CA ALA A 154 -0.16 -20.05 2.74
C ALA A 154 0.63 -20.09 4.06
N ARG A 155 1.97 -20.10 3.99
CA ARG A 155 2.85 -20.08 5.18
C ARG A 155 2.66 -18.80 5.99
N ILE A 156 2.53 -17.63 5.34
CA ILE A 156 2.24 -16.36 6.03
C ILE A 156 0.90 -16.45 6.76
N ARG A 157 -0.14 -17.02 6.11
CA ARG A 157 -1.47 -17.19 6.74
C ARG A 157 -1.37 -18.07 8.00
N THR A 158 -0.74 -19.23 7.92
CA THR A 158 -0.54 -20.11 9.07
C THR A 158 0.19 -19.39 10.20
N LEU A 159 1.32 -18.77 9.90
CA LEU A 159 2.14 -18.06 10.88
C LEU A 159 1.38 -16.95 11.62
N LEU A 160 0.57 -16.16 10.92
CA LEU A 160 -0.14 -15.04 11.52
C LEU A 160 -1.49 -15.45 12.15
N LEU A 161 -2.04 -16.62 11.81
CA LEU A 161 -3.19 -17.20 12.52
C LEU A 161 -2.77 -17.84 13.84
N GLU A 162 -1.63 -18.54 13.87
CA GLU A 162 -1.10 -19.14 15.10
C GLU A 162 -0.58 -18.11 16.08
N HIS A 163 -0.05 -16.99 15.57
CA HIS A 163 0.53 -15.93 16.38
C HIS A 163 0.02 -14.56 15.91
N PRO A 164 -1.24 -14.22 16.17
CA PRO A 164 -1.83 -12.97 15.75
C PRO A 164 -1.16 -11.77 16.43
N LEU A 165 -1.12 -10.63 15.72
CA LEU A 165 -0.51 -9.41 16.25
C LEU A 165 -1.26 -8.83 17.44
N THR A 166 -2.59 -8.90 17.37
CA THR A 166 -3.53 -8.50 18.44
C THR A 166 -4.72 -9.47 18.42
N GLU A 167 -5.54 -9.44 19.46
CA GLU A 167 -6.76 -10.28 19.54
C GLU A 167 -7.75 -10.03 18.39
N SER A 168 -7.80 -8.82 17.88
CA SER A 168 -8.70 -8.43 16.77
C SER A 168 -8.05 -8.59 15.38
N ALA A 169 -6.77 -8.95 15.34
CA ALA A 169 -6.05 -9.12 14.09
C ALA A 169 -6.58 -10.31 13.28
N ARG A 170 -6.73 -10.12 11.97
CA ARG A 170 -7.30 -11.15 11.07
C ARG A 170 -6.98 -10.89 9.61
N PHE A 171 -6.99 -11.93 8.81
CA PHE A 171 -7.00 -11.78 7.36
C PHE A 171 -8.36 -11.26 6.86
N VAL A 172 -8.31 -10.47 5.82
CA VAL A 172 -9.48 -9.92 5.14
C VAL A 172 -9.36 -10.24 3.65
N ASP A 173 -10.47 -10.63 3.03
CA ASP A 173 -10.51 -10.86 1.60
C ASP A 173 -10.30 -9.56 0.84
N MET A 174 -9.25 -9.53 0.03
CA MET A 174 -9.01 -8.43 -0.89
C MET A 174 -9.75 -8.68 -2.20
N LYS A 175 -10.58 -7.74 -2.59
CA LYS A 175 -11.32 -7.80 -3.87
C LYS A 175 -11.13 -6.49 -4.63
N LEU A 176 -10.79 -6.61 -5.91
CA LEU A 176 -10.78 -5.47 -6.80
C LEU A 176 -12.23 -5.07 -7.12
N SER A 177 -12.56 -3.79 -6.92
CA SER A 177 -13.87 -3.26 -7.28
C SER A 177 -13.89 -2.79 -8.72
N HIS A 178 -14.80 -3.35 -9.52
CA HIS A 178 -15.12 -2.88 -10.87
C HIS A 178 -16.29 -1.87 -10.88
N LYS A 179 -16.77 -1.49 -9.69
CA LYS A 179 -17.80 -0.49 -9.51
C LYS A 179 -17.19 0.76 -8.88
N GLY A 180 -17.45 1.90 -9.48
CA GLY A 180 -17.08 3.19 -8.91
C GLY A 180 -18.01 3.60 -7.75
N LEU A 181 -18.28 4.89 -7.63
CA LEU A 181 -19.21 5.43 -6.63
C LEU A 181 -20.59 4.78 -6.79
N GLN A 182 -21.11 4.26 -5.70
CA GLN A 182 -22.45 3.71 -5.60
C GLN A 182 -23.28 4.57 -4.64
N VAL A 183 -24.46 4.98 -5.06
CA VAL A 183 -25.43 5.71 -4.23
C VAL A 183 -26.64 4.81 -4.07
N SER A 184 -26.96 4.44 -2.81
CA SER A 184 -28.21 3.79 -2.47
C SER A 184 -29.17 4.81 -1.84
N ARG A 185 -30.45 4.79 -2.22
CA ARG A 185 -31.50 5.51 -1.51
C ARG A 185 -32.21 4.50 -0.61
N SER A 186 -32.26 4.81 0.67
CA SER A 186 -33.13 4.12 1.65
C SER A 186 -34.49 4.76 1.65
#